data_b7fe49600d255b81e8c089cfbe7b7f70
#
_entry.id   b7fe49600d255b81e8c089cfbe7b7f70
#
_cell.length_a   1.000
_cell.length_b   1.000
_cell.length_c   1.000
_cell.angle_alpha   90.00
_cell.angle_beta   90.00
_cell.angle_gamma   90.00
#
_symmetry.space_group_name_H-M   'P 1'
#
loop_
_entity.id
_entity.type
_entity.pdbx_description
1 polymer ?
#
loop_
_entity_poly.entity_id
_entity_poly.type
_entity_poly.pdbx_seq_one_letter_code
_entity_poly.pdbx_strand_id
1 'polypeptide(L)'
;MVYRIAPLRPSPDELAGLSERLIASHYENNYGGAVRRLNAIARDLAVLDPATAPVFAWNGLKREELIAMNSMRLHELYFDGLGRGALQSPLAEALERDFGSVDHWRAEFAAMGKALGGGSGWVVLSYLRRDRRLVNQWASDHAHALADATPILALDMYEHAYHLDYGARAGTYVDAFMQNIDWARIAEHYAAAAGVGVESQTDPRTIAPEALADAMKRSTVLLDVRRKARFDAAMDLIAGAEWRDPAAVRDWAATMPKDRPVVVYCVYGHHVSHTVVDELKSRGVDARYLNGGIAAWRAIGGALRAK
;
A
#
# COMPACT_ATOMS: atom_id res chain seq x y z
N MET A 1 -18.93 10.70 -0.97
CA MET A 1 -17.98 9.55 -1.11
C MET A 1 -17.10 9.53 0.15
N VAL A 2 -16.76 8.35 0.69
CA VAL A 2 -15.85 8.23 1.84
C VAL A 2 -14.60 7.49 1.36
N TYR A 3 -13.43 8.11 1.50
CA TYR A 3 -12.15 7.52 1.17
C TYR A 3 -11.70 6.55 2.27
N ARG A 4 -11.06 5.47 1.88
CA ARG A 4 -10.56 4.44 2.80
C ARG A 4 -9.07 4.21 2.60
N ILE A 5 -8.39 3.82 3.67
CA ILE A 5 -6.98 3.45 3.61
C ILE A 5 -6.87 2.13 2.82
N ALA A 6 -6.10 2.14 1.73
CA ALA A 6 -5.76 0.92 1.00
C ALA A 6 -4.88 0.01 1.87
N PRO A 7 -5.03 -1.32 1.79
CA PRO A 7 -4.20 -2.24 2.55
C PRO A 7 -2.71 -2.07 2.23
N LEU A 8 -1.86 -2.11 3.27
CA LEU A 8 -0.42 -2.16 3.07
C LEU A 8 -0.03 -3.51 2.44
N ARG A 9 0.52 -3.49 1.24
CA ARG A 9 0.88 -4.70 0.50
C ARG A 9 2.25 -5.26 0.85
N PRO A 10 3.34 -4.44 0.95
CA PRO A 10 4.63 -5.01 1.28
C PRO A 10 4.64 -5.53 2.71
N SER A 11 5.29 -6.68 2.92
CA SER A 11 5.66 -7.12 4.25
C SER A 11 6.85 -6.28 4.72
N PRO A 12 6.71 -5.45 5.77
CA PRO A 12 7.80 -4.55 6.15
C PRO A 12 9.10 -5.26 6.51
N ASP A 13 9.03 -6.51 6.97
CA ASP A 13 10.18 -7.36 7.28
C ASP A 13 10.91 -7.92 6.04
N GLU A 14 10.33 -7.76 4.84
CA GLU A 14 10.95 -8.15 3.57
C GLU A 14 11.63 -6.98 2.86
N LEU A 15 11.44 -5.75 3.34
CA LEU A 15 12.00 -4.55 2.74
C LEU A 15 13.44 -4.32 3.21
N ALA A 16 14.38 -4.40 2.27
CA ALA A 16 15.80 -4.19 2.58
C ALA A 16 16.08 -2.72 2.94
N GLY A 17 16.59 -2.48 4.15
CA GLY A 17 16.96 -1.13 4.58
C GLY A 17 15.80 -0.23 4.98
N LEU A 18 14.56 -0.69 4.97
CA LEU A 18 13.39 0.05 5.46
C LEU A 18 12.79 -0.68 6.65
N SER A 19 12.92 -0.11 7.85
CA SER A 19 12.45 -0.79 9.06
C SER A 19 10.93 -0.88 9.13
N GLU A 20 10.42 -1.93 9.80
CA GLU A 20 8.99 -2.05 10.08
C GLU A 20 8.44 -0.83 10.83
N ARG A 21 9.24 -0.25 11.74
CA ARG A 21 8.87 0.95 12.49
C ARG A 21 8.68 2.16 11.57
N LEU A 22 9.58 2.36 10.61
CA LEU A 22 9.48 3.44 9.62
C LEU A 22 8.22 3.28 8.78
N ILE A 23 8.05 2.10 8.17
CA ILE A 23 6.91 1.79 7.29
C ILE A 23 5.58 1.91 8.04
N ALA A 24 5.47 1.35 9.25
CA ALA A 24 4.25 1.45 10.05
C ALA A 24 3.91 2.91 10.40
N SER A 25 4.91 3.68 10.86
CA SER A 25 4.71 5.11 11.19
C SER A 25 4.25 5.91 9.98
N HIS A 26 4.90 5.73 8.84
CA HIS A 26 4.59 6.40 7.60
C HIS A 26 3.18 6.05 7.10
N TYR A 27 2.83 4.75 7.11
CA TYR A 27 1.53 4.26 6.68
C TYR A 27 0.38 4.74 7.60
N GLU A 28 0.53 4.58 8.92
CA GLU A 28 -0.55 4.87 9.86
C GLU A 28 -0.77 6.37 10.07
N ASN A 29 0.32 7.15 10.15
CA ASN A 29 0.26 8.56 10.50
C ASN A 29 0.15 9.47 9.26
N ASN A 30 1.02 9.30 8.27
CA ASN A 30 1.08 10.20 7.12
C ASN A 30 0.03 9.83 6.08
N TYR A 31 0.04 8.59 5.57
CA TYR A 31 -0.98 8.13 4.63
C TYR A 31 -2.37 8.10 5.28
N GLY A 32 -2.50 7.47 6.45
CA GLY A 32 -3.77 7.45 7.18
C GLY A 32 -4.25 8.84 7.57
N GLY A 33 -3.32 9.75 7.90
CA GLY A 33 -3.60 11.17 8.14
C GLY A 33 -4.18 11.89 6.91
N ALA A 34 -3.60 11.66 5.73
CA ALA A 34 -4.09 12.23 4.47
C ALA A 34 -5.52 11.79 4.16
N VAL A 35 -5.83 10.49 4.34
CA VAL A 35 -7.18 9.93 4.13
C VAL A 35 -8.19 10.56 5.11
N ARG A 36 -7.84 10.65 6.39
CA ARG A 36 -8.70 11.29 7.41
C ARG A 36 -8.96 12.76 7.09
N ARG A 37 -7.90 13.51 6.72
CA ARG A 37 -7.99 14.92 6.34
C ARG A 37 -8.89 15.12 5.12
N LEU A 38 -8.71 14.32 4.06
CA LEU A 38 -9.53 14.38 2.85
C LEU A 38 -11.02 14.12 3.16
N ASN A 39 -11.33 13.15 4.01
CA ASN A 39 -12.70 12.89 4.44
C ASN A 39 -13.29 14.04 5.27
N ALA A 40 -12.50 14.74 6.09
CA ALA A 40 -12.95 15.92 6.82
C ALA A 40 -13.27 17.07 5.86
N ILE A 41 -12.36 17.38 4.95
CA ILE A 41 -12.55 18.42 3.93
C ILE A 41 -13.77 18.13 3.06
N ALA A 42 -13.99 16.87 2.65
CA ALA A 42 -15.16 16.49 1.86
C ALA A 42 -16.49 16.74 2.61
N ARG A 43 -16.52 16.54 3.94
CA ARG A 43 -17.69 16.88 4.76
C ARG A 43 -17.92 18.40 4.83
N ASP A 44 -16.85 19.17 5.02
CA ASP A 44 -16.94 20.63 5.10
C ASP A 44 -17.41 21.23 3.76
N LEU A 45 -16.88 20.74 2.64
CA LEU A 45 -17.33 21.14 1.30
C LEU A 45 -18.79 20.79 1.03
N ALA A 46 -19.28 19.66 1.55
CA ALA A 46 -20.65 19.20 1.31
C ALA A 46 -21.73 20.09 1.95
N VAL A 47 -21.36 20.86 2.98
CA VAL A 47 -22.29 21.78 3.68
C VAL A 47 -22.05 23.25 3.31
N LEU A 48 -21.05 23.56 2.49
CA LEU A 48 -20.73 24.90 2.08
C LEU A 48 -21.65 25.35 0.93
N ASP A 49 -22.44 26.38 1.16
CA ASP A 49 -23.34 26.94 0.13
C ASP A 49 -22.56 27.84 -0.86
N PRO A 50 -22.52 27.50 -2.16
CA PRO A 50 -21.81 28.27 -3.16
C PRO A 50 -22.30 29.72 -3.31
N ALA A 51 -23.58 29.99 -2.99
CA ALA A 51 -24.19 31.31 -3.16
C ALA A 51 -23.87 32.26 -2.01
N THR A 52 -23.65 31.75 -0.80
CA THR A 52 -23.54 32.58 0.41
C THR A 52 -22.21 32.45 1.15
N ALA A 53 -21.49 31.38 0.93
CA ALA A 53 -20.19 31.16 1.60
C ALA A 53 -19.13 32.14 1.11
N PRO A 54 -18.24 32.63 2.00
CA PRO A 54 -17.16 33.51 1.61
C PRO A 54 -16.22 32.84 0.60
N VAL A 55 -15.80 33.56 -0.44
CA VAL A 55 -14.97 33.02 -1.53
C VAL A 55 -13.63 32.47 -1.02
N PHE A 56 -13.07 33.02 0.05
CA PHE A 56 -11.83 32.50 0.65
C PHE A 56 -12.00 31.13 1.30
N ALA A 57 -13.21 30.80 1.81
CA ALA A 57 -13.49 29.47 2.34
C ALA A 57 -13.46 28.41 1.22
N TRP A 58 -14.07 28.71 0.07
CA TRP A 58 -13.98 27.87 -1.13
C TRP A 58 -12.54 27.67 -1.58
N ASN A 59 -11.80 28.78 -1.74
CA ASN A 59 -10.40 28.71 -2.16
C ASN A 59 -9.55 27.88 -1.19
N GLY A 60 -9.70 28.10 0.12
CA GLY A 60 -8.98 27.36 1.16
C GLY A 60 -9.28 25.86 1.12
N LEU A 61 -10.56 25.49 1.16
CA LEU A 61 -10.99 24.08 1.18
C LEU A 61 -10.62 23.36 -0.12
N LYS A 62 -10.74 23.98 -1.29
CA LYS A 62 -10.36 23.38 -2.58
C LYS A 62 -8.86 23.18 -2.72
N ARG A 63 -8.05 24.10 -2.18
CA ARG A 63 -6.60 23.92 -2.11
C ARG A 63 -6.24 22.76 -1.19
N GLU A 64 -6.84 22.68 -0.01
CA GLU A 64 -6.62 21.61 0.96
C GLU A 64 -7.11 20.25 0.44
N GLU A 65 -8.21 20.21 -0.31
CA GLU A 65 -8.69 19.00 -0.98
C GLU A 65 -7.67 18.48 -1.99
N LEU A 66 -7.10 19.36 -2.84
CA LEU A 66 -6.07 18.99 -3.80
C LEU A 66 -4.84 18.38 -3.10
N ILE A 67 -4.36 19.06 -2.05
CA ILE A 67 -3.19 18.62 -1.27
C ILE A 67 -3.47 17.26 -0.62
N ALA A 68 -4.60 17.09 0.06
CA ALA A 68 -4.93 15.86 0.75
C ALA A 68 -5.20 14.70 -0.22
N MET A 69 -5.83 14.98 -1.38
CA MET A 69 -6.08 13.96 -2.40
C MET A 69 -4.79 13.46 -3.04
N ASN A 70 -3.90 14.37 -3.45
CA ASN A 70 -2.62 13.99 -4.01
C ASN A 70 -1.74 13.29 -2.96
N SER A 71 -1.72 13.78 -1.71
CA SER A 71 -1.03 13.10 -0.61
C SER A 71 -1.50 11.65 -0.46
N MET A 72 -2.83 11.43 -0.41
CA MET A 72 -3.39 10.08 -0.35
C MET A 72 -2.94 9.22 -1.54
N ARG A 73 -3.07 9.72 -2.77
CA ARG A 73 -2.76 8.96 -3.99
C ARG A 73 -1.26 8.65 -4.15
N LEU A 74 -0.40 9.60 -3.83
CA LEU A 74 1.04 9.41 -3.91
C LEU A 74 1.54 8.42 -2.85
N HIS A 75 0.97 8.44 -1.65
CA HIS A 75 1.26 7.43 -0.63
C HIS A 75 0.75 6.04 -1.04
N GLU A 76 -0.43 5.93 -1.67
CA GLU A 76 -0.93 4.66 -2.22
C GLU A 76 0.07 4.08 -3.23
N LEU A 77 0.56 4.91 -4.16
CA LEU A 77 1.56 4.49 -5.14
C LEU A 77 2.91 4.14 -4.51
N TYR A 78 3.35 4.90 -3.51
CA TYR A 78 4.57 4.62 -2.76
C TYR A 78 4.51 3.23 -2.11
N PHE A 79 3.47 2.97 -1.31
CA PHE A 79 3.34 1.68 -0.60
C PHE A 79 3.04 0.52 -1.53
N ASP A 80 2.24 0.72 -2.57
CA ASP A 80 1.91 -0.32 -3.56
C ASP A 80 3.09 -0.65 -4.46
N GLY A 81 4.00 0.31 -4.64
CA GLY A 81 5.24 0.15 -5.41
C GLY A 81 6.40 -0.48 -4.64
N LEU A 82 6.26 -0.73 -3.32
CA LEU A 82 7.28 -1.38 -2.51
C LEU A 82 7.09 -2.90 -2.51
N GLY A 83 8.19 -3.65 -2.66
CA GLY A 83 8.17 -5.10 -2.64
C GLY A 83 9.36 -5.71 -3.39
N ARG A 84 9.15 -6.87 -3.98
CA ARG A 84 10.18 -7.62 -4.74
C ARG A 84 9.56 -8.26 -5.96
N GLY A 85 9.46 -7.52 -7.03
CA GLY A 85 9.03 -8.03 -8.33
C GLY A 85 10.12 -7.85 -9.37
N ALA A 86 10.16 -8.73 -10.37
CA ALA A 86 11.06 -8.59 -11.52
C ALA A 86 10.46 -7.65 -12.56
N LEU A 87 11.30 -6.80 -13.14
CA LEU A 87 10.91 -5.96 -14.27
C LEU A 87 10.64 -6.84 -15.51
N GLN A 88 9.49 -6.67 -16.12
CA GLN A 88 9.05 -7.40 -17.30
C GLN A 88 8.45 -6.46 -18.36
N SER A 89 8.36 -6.93 -19.61
CA SER A 89 7.60 -6.24 -20.65
C SER A 89 6.10 -6.23 -20.30
N PRO A 90 5.34 -5.20 -20.72
CA PRO A 90 5.77 -4.12 -21.63
C PRO A 90 6.44 -2.91 -20.94
N LEU A 91 6.56 -2.88 -19.61
CA LEU A 91 7.16 -1.74 -18.91
C LEU A 91 8.66 -1.60 -19.21
N ALA A 92 9.41 -2.71 -19.27
CA ALA A 92 10.84 -2.68 -19.62
C ALA A 92 11.09 -1.98 -20.97
N GLU A 93 10.34 -2.38 -22.00
CA GLU A 93 10.41 -1.79 -23.32
C GLU A 93 10.05 -0.30 -23.33
N ALA A 94 9.07 0.10 -22.53
CA ALA A 94 8.69 1.51 -22.40
C ALA A 94 9.81 2.33 -21.73
N LEU A 95 10.44 1.80 -20.68
CA LEU A 95 11.59 2.47 -20.04
C LEU A 95 12.78 2.58 -20.99
N GLU A 96 13.10 1.53 -21.75
CA GLU A 96 14.17 1.57 -22.74
C GLU A 96 13.87 2.58 -23.85
N ARG A 97 12.65 2.59 -24.40
CA ARG A 97 12.24 3.53 -25.44
C ARG A 97 12.33 4.98 -24.98
N ASP A 98 11.87 5.29 -23.76
CA ASP A 98 11.65 6.66 -23.34
C ASP A 98 12.88 7.26 -22.64
N PHE A 99 13.74 6.42 -22.05
CA PHE A 99 14.95 6.83 -21.34
C PHE A 99 16.26 6.30 -21.96
N GLY A 100 16.20 5.51 -23.05
CA GLY A 100 17.35 4.91 -23.70
C GLY A 100 17.83 3.61 -23.04
N SER A 101 17.66 3.43 -21.74
CA SER A 101 17.87 2.18 -21.02
C SER A 101 17.20 2.22 -19.64
N VAL A 102 16.94 1.05 -19.07
CA VAL A 102 16.45 0.92 -17.70
C VAL A 102 17.46 1.49 -16.68
N ASP A 103 18.76 1.27 -16.91
CA ASP A 103 19.82 1.80 -16.04
C ASP A 103 19.89 3.33 -16.07
N HIS A 104 19.68 3.93 -17.23
CA HIS A 104 19.62 5.39 -17.35
C HIS A 104 18.42 5.94 -16.60
N TRP A 105 17.24 5.35 -16.77
CA TRP A 105 16.07 5.70 -15.98
C TRP A 105 16.33 5.61 -14.47
N ARG A 106 16.95 4.49 -13.99
CA ARG A 106 17.28 4.31 -12.57
C ARG A 106 18.20 5.40 -12.06
N ALA A 107 19.23 5.75 -12.83
CA ALA A 107 20.18 6.79 -12.47
C ALA A 107 19.50 8.17 -12.38
N GLU A 108 18.66 8.51 -13.35
CA GLU A 108 17.92 9.78 -13.38
C GLU A 108 16.92 9.87 -12.20
N PHE A 109 16.09 8.84 -12.00
CA PHE A 109 15.09 8.81 -10.94
C PHE A 109 15.75 8.92 -9.55
N ALA A 110 16.83 8.17 -9.32
CA ALA A 110 17.59 8.23 -8.08
C ALA A 110 18.29 9.59 -7.88
N ALA A 111 18.85 10.18 -8.93
CA ALA A 111 19.47 11.51 -8.86
C ALA A 111 18.46 12.60 -8.50
N MET A 112 17.25 12.54 -9.06
CA MET A 112 16.15 13.46 -8.69
C MET A 112 15.75 13.30 -7.21
N GLY A 113 15.65 12.06 -6.70
CA GLY A 113 15.40 11.82 -5.28
C GLY A 113 16.49 12.38 -4.38
N LYS A 114 17.76 12.15 -4.72
CA LYS A 114 18.91 12.68 -3.98
C LYS A 114 18.96 14.22 -4.00
N ALA A 115 18.53 14.84 -5.10
CA ALA A 115 18.44 16.29 -5.22
C ALA A 115 17.36 16.92 -4.32
N LEU A 116 16.32 16.17 -3.95
CA LEU A 116 15.29 16.56 -2.98
C LEU A 116 15.72 16.34 -1.51
N GLY A 117 16.86 15.71 -1.27
CA GLY A 117 17.36 15.46 0.08
C GLY A 117 17.58 16.75 0.88
N GLY A 118 17.11 16.77 2.12
CA GLY A 118 17.12 17.95 3.00
C GLY A 118 15.98 18.94 2.75
N GLY A 119 15.07 18.61 1.84
CA GLY A 119 13.81 19.32 1.59
C GLY A 119 12.61 18.41 1.76
N SER A 120 11.60 18.63 0.91
CA SER A 120 10.40 17.79 0.82
C SER A 120 10.01 17.61 -0.64
N GLY A 121 9.14 16.67 -0.91
CA GLY A 121 8.56 16.49 -2.23
C GLY A 121 8.50 15.05 -2.68
N TRP A 122 8.34 14.86 -3.98
CA TRP A 122 8.15 13.58 -4.62
C TRP A 122 8.94 13.48 -5.92
N VAL A 123 9.46 12.31 -6.21
CA VAL A 123 9.84 11.93 -7.58
C VAL A 123 8.81 10.94 -8.07
N VAL A 124 8.20 11.22 -9.22
CA VAL A 124 7.09 10.44 -9.74
C VAL A 124 7.39 9.97 -11.14
N LEU A 125 7.39 8.66 -11.38
CA LEU A 125 7.34 8.14 -12.75
C LEU A 125 5.89 8.23 -13.24
N SER A 126 5.66 8.94 -14.31
CA SER A 126 4.33 9.21 -14.85
C SER A 126 4.23 8.82 -16.32
N TYR A 127 3.05 8.31 -16.71
CA TYR A 127 2.71 8.06 -18.10
C TYR A 127 1.90 9.24 -18.68
N LEU A 128 2.41 9.86 -19.74
CA LEU A 128 1.72 10.90 -20.51
C LEU A 128 0.84 10.25 -21.58
N ARG A 129 -0.48 10.33 -21.42
CA ARG A 129 -1.42 9.65 -22.33
C ARG A 129 -1.39 10.19 -23.74
N ARG A 130 -1.31 11.51 -23.90
CA ARG A 130 -1.24 12.18 -25.20
C ARG A 130 0.02 11.76 -25.97
N ASP A 131 1.16 11.78 -25.30
CA ASP A 131 2.46 11.54 -25.94
C ASP A 131 2.86 10.07 -25.92
N ARG A 132 2.09 9.23 -25.22
CA ARG A 132 2.29 7.78 -25.03
C ARG A 132 3.68 7.42 -24.56
N ARG A 133 4.21 8.20 -23.62
CA ARG A 133 5.56 8.03 -23.07
C ARG A 133 5.61 8.17 -21.57
N LEU A 134 6.67 7.62 -20.99
CA LEU A 134 7.05 7.78 -19.58
C LEU A 134 7.90 9.02 -19.37
N VAL A 135 7.72 9.70 -18.25
CA VAL A 135 8.56 10.81 -17.79
C VAL A 135 8.79 10.72 -16.30
N ASN A 136 9.96 11.12 -15.82
CA ASN A 136 10.18 11.39 -14.41
C ASN A 136 9.73 12.83 -14.12
N GLN A 137 8.84 12.96 -13.14
CA GLN A 137 8.28 14.22 -12.68
C GLN A 137 8.89 14.60 -11.33
N TRP A 138 9.35 15.83 -11.20
CA TRP A 138 9.68 16.45 -9.94
C TRP A 138 8.47 17.16 -9.34
N ALA A 139 8.28 17.07 -8.01
CA ALA A 139 7.27 17.82 -7.30
C ALA A 139 7.80 18.25 -5.94
N SER A 140 7.73 19.55 -5.59
CA SER A 140 8.18 20.05 -4.29
C SER A 140 7.17 19.81 -3.17
N ASP A 141 5.92 19.58 -3.53
CA ASP A 141 4.83 19.26 -2.59
C ASP A 141 3.72 18.45 -3.27
N HIS A 142 2.66 18.17 -2.53
CA HIS A 142 1.51 17.41 -3.02
C HIS A 142 0.64 18.16 -4.04
N ALA A 143 0.81 19.48 -4.21
CA ALA A 143 -0.01 20.26 -5.14
C ALA A 143 0.52 20.21 -6.59
N HIS A 144 1.75 19.74 -6.79
CA HIS A 144 2.37 19.69 -8.11
C HIS A 144 1.93 18.43 -8.88
N ALA A 145 0.94 18.59 -9.73
CA ALA A 145 0.52 17.57 -10.67
C ALA A 145 0.90 17.95 -12.10
N LEU A 146 1.45 17.01 -12.85
CA LEU A 146 1.72 17.21 -14.28
C LEU A 146 0.42 16.96 -15.07
N ALA A 147 0.01 17.95 -15.88
CA ALA A 147 -1.20 17.82 -16.69
C ALA A 147 -1.09 16.64 -17.67
N ASP A 148 -2.19 15.92 -17.88
CA ASP A 148 -2.30 14.70 -18.70
C ASP A 148 -1.46 13.49 -18.22
N ALA A 149 -0.81 13.58 -17.06
CA ALA A 149 -0.01 12.49 -16.52
C ALA A 149 -0.82 11.55 -15.66
N THR A 150 -0.53 10.25 -15.78
CA THR A 150 -0.98 9.22 -14.83
C THR A 150 0.24 8.72 -14.06
N PRO A 151 0.37 9.04 -12.76
CA PRO A 151 1.44 8.52 -11.92
C PRO A 151 1.39 6.98 -11.83
N ILE A 152 2.56 6.33 -11.92
CA ILE A 152 2.67 4.87 -11.84
C ILE A 152 3.64 4.39 -10.75
N LEU A 153 4.59 5.22 -10.34
CA LEU A 153 5.50 4.99 -9.21
C LEU A 153 5.78 6.34 -8.54
N ALA A 154 5.80 6.38 -7.23
CA ALA A 154 6.15 7.57 -6.45
C ALA A 154 7.22 7.26 -5.39
N LEU A 155 8.25 8.10 -5.32
CA LEU A 155 9.25 8.14 -4.25
C LEU A 155 8.95 9.33 -3.35
N ASP A 156 8.70 9.06 -2.08
CA ASP A 156 8.46 10.07 -1.06
C ASP A 156 9.78 10.62 -0.50
N MET A 157 10.00 11.92 -0.62
CA MET A 157 11.19 12.61 -0.12
C MET A 157 10.90 13.53 1.08
N TYR A 158 9.71 13.45 1.67
CA TYR A 158 9.46 14.07 2.97
C TYR A 158 10.23 13.35 4.08
N GLU A 159 10.67 14.07 5.10
CA GLU A 159 11.47 13.48 6.20
C GLU A 159 10.78 12.32 6.91
N HIS A 160 9.46 12.30 6.99
CA HIS A 160 8.73 11.19 7.57
C HIS A 160 8.91 9.86 6.85
N ALA A 161 9.30 9.87 5.58
CA ALA A 161 9.57 8.68 4.79
C ALA A 161 10.91 8.02 5.10
N TYR A 162 11.86 8.75 5.76
CA TYR A 162 13.20 8.21 5.97
C TYR A 162 13.88 8.58 7.29
N HIS A 163 13.44 9.63 7.98
CA HIS A 163 14.21 10.18 9.12
C HIS A 163 14.38 9.19 10.28
N LEU A 164 13.40 8.31 10.52
CA LEU A 164 13.48 7.31 11.61
C LEU A 164 14.63 6.31 11.44
N ASP A 165 15.02 5.99 10.20
CA ASP A 165 16.07 5.01 9.90
C ASP A 165 17.37 5.69 9.45
N TYR A 166 17.27 6.79 8.75
CA TYR A 166 18.39 7.39 8.03
C TYR A 166 18.83 8.77 8.60
N GLY A 167 18.00 9.40 9.43
CA GLY A 167 18.26 10.78 9.86
C GLY A 167 18.40 11.68 8.63
N ALA A 168 19.48 12.46 8.56
CA ALA A 168 19.76 13.37 7.44
C ALA A 168 20.31 12.68 6.18
N ARG A 169 20.51 11.35 6.20
CA ARG A 169 21.11 10.59 5.05
C ARG A 169 20.08 10.23 3.99
N ALA A 170 19.35 11.20 3.48
CA ALA A 170 18.30 11.00 2.48
C ALA A 170 18.78 10.23 1.23
N GLY A 171 20.03 10.42 0.79
CA GLY A 171 20.59 9.69 -0.34
C GLY A 171 20.65 8.16 -0.12
N THR A 172 20.97 7.72 1.10
CA THR A 172 20.99 6.29 1.45
C THR A 172 19.57 5.70 1.46
N TYR A 173 18.57 6.48 1.89
CA TYR A 173 17.17 6.09 1.79
C TYR A 173 16.73 5.90 0.32
N VAL A 174 17.12 6.84 -0.57
CA VAL A 174 16.83 6.69 -2.00
C VAL A 174 17.40 5.38 -2.55
N ASP A 175 18.63 5.04 -2.19
CA ASP A 175 19.24 3.78 -2.62
C ASP A 175 18.49 2.56 -2.07
N ALA A 176 18.00 2.61 -0.82
CA ALA A 176 17.17 1.56 -0.24
C ALA A 176 15.79 1.46 -0.94
N PHE A 177 15.14 2.59 -1.22
CA PHE A 177 13.89 2.60 -1.99
C PHE A 177 14.07 1.93 -3.36
N MET A 178 15.12 2.28 -4.10
CA MET A 178 15.42 1.73 -5.44
C MET A 178 15.67 0.22 -5.44
N GLN A 179 16.05 -0.37 -4.30
CA GLN A 179 16.21 -1.81 -4.13
C GLN A 179 14.89 -2.54 -3.84
N ASN A 180 13.88 -1.82 -3.37
CA ASN A 180 12.60 -2.35 -2.95
C ASN A 180 11.45 -2.04 -3.91
N ILE A 181 11.73 -1.73 -5.18
CA ILE A 181 10.67 -1.50 -6.18
C ILE A 181 10.05 -2.86 -6.57
N ASP A 182 8.73 -2.99 -6.36
CA ASP A 182 7.95 -4.11 -6.91
C ASP A 182 7.60 -3.85 -8.38
N TRP A 183 8.47 -4.30 -9.26
CA TRP A 183 8.33 -4.07 -10.69
C TRP A 183 7.08 -4.71 -11.28
N ALA A 184 6.58 -5.80 -10.72
CA ALA A 184 5.34 -6.44 -11.18
C ALA A 184 4.16 -5.49 -10.96
N ARG A 185 4.11 -4.83 -9.80
CA ARG A 185 3.08 -3.83 -9.49
C ARG A 185 3.19 -2.59 -10.37
N ILE A 186 4.41 -2.08 -10.57
CA ILE A 186 4.61 -0.93 -11.45
C ILE A 186 4.22 -1.26 -12.90
N ALA A 187 4.46 -2.49 -13.36
CA ALA A 187 3.98 -2.94 -14.68
C ALA A 187 2.45 -2.97 -14.77
N GLU A 188 1.74 -3.35 -13.71
CA GLU A 188 0.27 -3.27 -13.66
C GLU A 188 -0.21 -1.82 -13.73
N HIS A 189 0.40 -0.90 -12.96
CA HIS A 189 0.08 0.53 -13.02
C HIS A 189 0.32 1.11 -14.41
N TYR A 190 1.47 0.77 -15.02
CA TYR A 190 1.79 1.19 -16.38
C TYR A 190 0.75 0.70 -17.39
N ALA A 191 0.42 -0.56 -17.31
CA ALA A 191 -0.53 -1.17 -18.25
C ALA A 191 -1.92 -0.57 -18.12
N ALA A 192 -2.38 -0.31 -16.91
CA ALA A 192 -3.64 0.38 -16.66
C ALA A 192 -3.63 1.81 -17.22
N ALA A 193 -2.52 2.54 -17.07
CA ALA A 193 -2.35 3.90 -17.58
C ALA A 193 -2.27 3.93 -19.12
N ALA A 194 -1.54 2.99 -19.71
CA ALA A 194 -1.30 2.90 -21.16
C ALA A 194 -2.46 2.21 -21.94
N GLY A 195 -3.41 1.58 -21.23
CA GLY A 195 -4.50 0.82 -21.85
C GLY A 195 -4.04 -0.48 -22.51
N VAL A 196 -2.93 -1.07 -22.06
CA VAL A 196 -2.42 -2.34 -22.52
C VAL A 196 -2.81 -3.44 -21.54
N GLY A 197 -3.22 -4.62 -22.05
CA GLY A 197 -3.65 -5.71 -21.17
C GLY A 197 -2.51 -6.25 -20.32
N VAL A 198 -2.78 -6.42 -19.02
CA VAL A 198 -1.98 -7.26 -18.14
C VAL A 198 -2.88 -8.37 -17.64
N GLU A 199 -2.41 -9.60 -17.69
CA GLU A 199 -3.05 -10.67 -16.93
C GLU A 199 -2.82 -10.40 -15.44
N SER A 200 -3.82 -9.78 -14.80
CA SER A 200 -3.80 -9.61 -13.35
C SER A 200 -3.89 -10.99 -12.70
N GLN A 201 -2.79 -11.47 -12.16
CA GLN A 201 -2.79 -12.65 -11.30
C GLN A 201 -3.25 -12.24 -9.90
N THR A 202 -4.56 -12.22 -9.68
CA THR A 202 -5.10 -12.22 -8.31
C THR A 202 -4.67 -13.53 -7.64
N ASP A 203 -3.97 -13.45 -6.52
CA ASP A 203 -3.58 -14.66 -5.76
C ASP A 203 -4.85 -15.40 -5.31
N PRO A 204 -5.09 -16.62 -5.82
CA PRO A 204 -6.32 -17.39 -5.51
C PRO A 204 -6.43 -17.80 -4.02
N ARG A 205 -5.36 -17.59 -3.25
CA ARG A 205 -5.32 -17.85 -1.80
C ARG A 205 -5.87 -16.70 -0.97
N THR A 206 -6.28 -15.58 -1.58
CA THR A 206 -6.78 -14.41 -0.87
C THR A 206 -8.29 -14.43 -0.67
N ILE A 207 -8.73 -13.73 0.38
CA ILE A 207 -10.12 -13.29 0.54
C ILE A 207 -10.12 -11.79 0.82
N ALA A 208 -10.97 -11.04 0.11
CA ALA A 208 -11.13 -9.62 0.35
C ALA A 208 -11.80 -9.35 1.70
N PRO A 209 -11.50 -8.21 2.38
CA PRO A 209 -12.14 -7.88 3.66
C PRO A 209 -13.66 -7.86 3.60
N GLU A 210 -14.23 -7.33 2.53
CA GLU A 210 -15.69 -7.29 2.32
C GLU A 210 -16.30 -8.69 2.21
N ALA A 211 -15.60 -9.61 1.53
CA ALA A 211 -16.03 -10.99 1.38
C ALA A 211 -15.88 -11.80 2.67
N LEU A 212 -14.95 -11.45 3.56
CA LEU A 212 -14.78 -12.10 4.86
C LEU A 212 -16.02 -11.93 5.73
N ALA A 213 -16.65 -10.75 5.75
CA ALA A 213 -17.86 -10.52 6.53
C ALA A 213 -18.99 -11.51 6.16
N ASP A 214 -19.12 -11.85 4.89
CA ASP A 214 -20.10 -12.84 4.43
C ASP A 214 -19.63 -14.28 4.65
N ALA A 215 -18.34 -14.56 4.55
CA ALA A 215 -17.79 -15.88 4.86
C ALA A 215 -17.97 -16.24 6.35
N MET A 216 -17.83 -15.30 7.26
CA MET A 216 -18.04 -15.50 8.70
C MET A 216 -19.48 -15.92 9.04
N LYS A 217 -20.46 -15.56 8.23
CA LYS A 217 -21.85 -16.03 8.38
C LYS A 217 -22.04 -17.52 8.01
N ARG A 218 -21.05 -18.16 7.40
CA ARG A 218 -21.11 -19.51 6.80
C ARG A 218 -20.17 -20.51 7.46
N SER A 219 -20.08 -20.54 8.77
CA SER A 219 -19.26 -21.52 9.53
C SER A 219 -17.76 -21.51 9.16
N THR A 220 -17.21 -20.38 8.75
CA THR A 220 -15.77 -20.21 8.48
C THR A 220 -14.98 -20.19 9.79
N VAL A 221 -13.88 -20.94 9.84
CA VAL A 221 -12.90 -20.84 10.93
C VAL A 221 -12.02 -19.62 10.67
N LEU A 222 -11.93 -18.72 11.63
CA LEU A 222 -11.11 -17.51 11.52
C LEU A 222 -9.94 -17.57 12.52
N LEU A 223 -8.71 -17.47 12.01
CA LEU A 223 -7.50 -17.57 12.81
C LEU A 223 -6.67 -16.29 12.75
N ASP A 224 -6.34 -15.79 13.93
CA ASP A 224 -5.32 -14.77 14.10
C ASP A 224 -3.95 -15.45 14.16
N VAL A 225 -3.12 -15.22 13.16
CA VAL A 225 -1.76 -15.79 13.08
C VAL A 225 -0.70 -14.69 13.18
N ARG A 226 -1.00 -13.60 13.88
CA ARG A 226 0.02 -12.60 14.22
C ARG A 226 1.13 -13.25 15.05
N ARG A 227 2.39 -12.91 14.75
CA ARG A 227 3.52 -13.34 15.60
C ARG A 227 3.24 -13.00 17.05
N LYS A 228 3.66 -13.87 17.98
CA LYS A 228 3.33 -13.76 19.40
C LYS A 228 3.54 -12.36 19.97
N ALA A 229 4.67 -11.72 19.70
CA ALA A 229 4.96 -10.38 20.17
C ALA A 229 3.94 -9.32 19.68
N ARG A 230 3.48 -9.43 18.42
CA ARG A 230 2.46 -8.53 17.85
C ARG A 230 1.08 -8.83 18.38
N PHE A 231 0.77 -10.10 18.60
CA PHE A 231 -0.47 -10.50 19.23
C PHE A 231 -0.53 -10.00 20.68
N ASP A 232 0.53 -10.19 21.47
CA ASP A 232 0.59 -9.80 22.88
C ASP A 232 0.45 -8.29 23.05
N ALA A 233 1.03 -7.49 22.16
CA ALA A 233 0.94 -6.03 22.17
C ALA A 233 -0.41 -5.48 21.67
N ALA A 234 -1.24 -6.30 21.02
CA ALA A 234 -2.53 -5.85 20.50
C ALA A 234 -3.61 -5.87 21.58
N MET A 235 -4.51 -4.90 21.52
CA MET A 235 -5.65 -4.77 22.43
C MET A 235 -6.91 -5.48 21.93
N ASP A 236 -6.94 -5.84 20.65
CA ASP A 236 -8.09 -6.38 19.96
C ASP A 236 -7.73 -7.46 18.93
N LEU A 237 -8.75 -8.18 18.48
CA LEU A 237 -8.70 -9.11 17.36
C LEU A 237 -10.03 -9.08 16.60
N ILE A 238 -10.06 -9.66 15.39
CA ILE A 238 -11.31 -9.78 14.63
C ILE A 238 -12.30 -10.62 15.44
N ALA A 239 -13.54 -10.15 15.55
CA ALA A 239 -14.58 -10.86 16.29
C ALA A 239 -14.73 -12.29 15.75
N GLY A 240 -14.76 -13.27 16.64
CA GLY A 240 -14.85 -14.70 16.28
C GLY A 240 -13.51 -15.37 15.93
N ALA A 241 -12.39 -14.63 15.91
CA ALA A 241 -11.09 -15.22 15.66
C ALA A 241 -10.49 -15.91 16.89
N GLU A 242 -9.74 -16.99 16.65
CA GLU A 242 -8.87 -17.67 17.61
C GLU A 242 -7.41 -17.45 17.23
N TRP A 243 -6.56 -17.11 18.21
CA TRP A 243 -5.13 -16.98 17.94
C TRP A 243 -4.44 -18.34 17.88
N ARG A 244 -3.58 -18.50 16.89
CA ARG A 244 -2.68 -19.66 16.72
C ARG A 244 -1.27 -19.17 16.45
N ASP A 245 -0.30 -19.74 17.14
CA ASP A 245 1.10 -19.38 16.92
C ASP A 245 1.57 -19.78 15.51
N PRO A 246 1.89 -18.84 14.62
CA PRO A 246 2.35 -19.17 13.28
C PRO A 246 3.68 -19.94 13.27
N ALA A 247 4.52 -19.78 14.30
CA ALA A 247 5.78 -20.53 14.41
C ALA A 247 5.57 -22.04 14.63
N ALA A 248 4.42 -22.40 15.24
CA ALA A 248 4.04 -23.78 15.51
C ALA A 248 3.02 -24.34 14.50
N VAL A 249 2.89 -23.73 13.31
CA VAL A 249 1.86 -24.10 12.33
C VAL A 249 1.87 -25.60 11.99
N ARG A 250 3.04 -26.20 11.90
CA ARG A 250 3.18 -27.63 11.56
C ARG A 250 2.56 -28.55 12.61
N ASP A 251 2.49 -28.13 13.86
CA ASP A 251 1.98 -28.92 14.97
C ASP A 251 0.43 -28.88 15.00
N TRP A 252 -0.15 -27.70 14.80
CA TRP A 252 -1.60 -27.52 14.89
C TRP A 252 -2.36 -27.60 13.55
N ALA A 253 -1.67 -27.48 12.40
CA ALA A 253 -2.35 -27.52 11.10
C ALA A 253 -3.10 -28.84 10.84
N ALA A 254 -2.62 -29.96 11.40
CA ALA A 254 -3.29 -31.25 11.29
C ALA A 254 -4.66 -31.32 11.99
N THR A 255 -4.91 -30.42 12.94
CA THR A 255 -6.19 -30.37 13.70
C THR A 255 -7.25 -29.50 13.02
N MET A 256 -6.90 -28.85 11.91
CA MET A 256 -7.84 -27.96 11.20
C MET A 256 -8.87 -28.73 10.41
N PRO A 257 -10.13 -28.24 10.40
CA PRO A 257 -11.21 -28.89 9.68
C PRO A 257 -10.96 -28.88 8.17
N LYS A 258 -11.35 -29.94 7.48
CA LYS A 258 -11.29 -30.05 6.01
C LYS A 258 -12.65 -29.89 5.33
N ASP A 259 -13.69 -29.84 6.12
CA ASP A 259 -15.10 -29.78 5.69
C ASP A 259 -15.66 -28.36 5.64
N ARG A 260 -14.85 -27.37 6.04
CA ARG A 260 -15.23 -25.95 6.05
C ARG A 260 -14.03 -25.03 5.82
N PRO A 261 -14.25 -23.82 5.25
CA PRO A 261 -13.18 -22.89 4.98
C PRO A 261 -12.46 -22.42 6.23
N VAL A 262 -11.13 -22.23 6.11
CA VAL A 262 -10.29 -21.60 7.13
C VAL A 262 -9.75 -20.29 6.55
N VAL A 263 -9.99 -19.18 7.23
CA VAL A 263 -9.39 -17.89 6.88
C VAL A 263 -8.39 -17.51 7.95
N VAL A 264 -7.18 -17.17 7.54
CA VAL A 264 -6.13 -16.70 8.45
C VAL A 264 -5.86 -15.23 8.22
N TYR A 265 -5.44 -14.49 9.24
CA TYR A 265 -4.94 -13.14 9.09
C TYR A 265 -3.75 -12.87 10.01
N CYS A 266 -2.82 -12.05 9.53
CA CYS A 266 -1.82 -11.40 10.36
C CYS A 266 -2.08 -9.88 10.38
N VAL A 267 -1.07 -9.06 10.65
CA VAL A 267 -1.25 -7.59 10.69
C VAL A 267 -1.66 -7.05 9.32
N TYR A 268 -0.91 -7.40 8.27
CA TYR A 268 -1.06 -6.85 6.91
C TYR A 268 -1.37 -7.89 5.82
N GLY A 269 -1.57 -9.16 6.18
CA GLY A 269 -1.93 -10.21 5.21
C GLY A 269 -0.76 -10.74 4.37
N HIS A 270 0.49 -10.68 4.88
CA HIS A 270 1.69 -11.03 4.12
C HIS A 270 2.33 -12.36 4.56
N HIS A 271 3.66 -12.46 4.44
CA HIS A 271 4.49 -13.66 4.63
C HIS A 271 4.00 -14.63 5.73
N VAL A 272 3.67 -14.12 6.92
CA VAL A 272 3.18 -14.96 8.01
C VAL A 272 1.89 -15.68 7.61
N SER A 273 0.93 -14.96 7.05
CA SER A 273 -0.35 -15.53 6.57
C SER A 273 -0.14 -16.46 5.38
N HIS A 274 0.77 -16.10 4.44
CA HIS A 274 1.08 -16.94 3.28
C HIS A 274 1.66 -18.29 3.72
N THR A 275 2.68 -18.29 4.59
CA THR A 275 3.31 -19.51 5.10
C THR A 275 2.29 -20.41 5.79
N VAL A 276 1.39 -19.82 6.60
CA VAL A 276 0.35 -20.58 7.28
C VAL A 276 -0.66 -21.17 6.30
N VAL A 277 -1.11 -20.40 5.29
CA VAL A 277 -2.04 -20.90 4.27
C VAL A 277 -1.39 -22.01 3.45
N ASP A 278 -0.13 -21.89 3.06
CA ASP A 278 0.57 -22.91 2.29
C ASP A 278 0.69 -24.23 3.07
N GLU A 279 1.02 -24.16 4.37
CA GLU A 279 1.05 -25.35 5.24
C GLU A 279 -0.35 -25.98 5.40
N LEU A 280 -1.40 -25.19 5.59
CA LEU A 280 -2.78 -25.68 5.68
C LEU A 280 -3.23 -26.35 4.38
N LYS A 281 -2.97 -25.71 3.22
CA LYS A 281 -3.33 -26.25 1.90
C LYS A 281 -2.56 -27.53 1.59
N SER A 282 -1.29 -27.64 1.96
CA SER A 282 -0.49 -28.88 1.79
C SER A 282 -1.12 -30.07 2.52
N ARG A 283 -1.93 -29.81 3.55
CA ARG A 283 -2.67 -30.83 4.34
C ARG A 283 -4.12 -31.04 3.88
N GLY A 284 -4.52 -30.39 2.79
CA GLY A 284 -5.86 -30.52 2.21
C GLY A 284 -6.94 -29.68 2.90
N VAL A 285 -6.56 -28.60 3.61
CA VAL A 285 -7.50 -27.63 4.19
C VAL A 285 -7.82 -26.56 3.14
N ASP A 286 -9.11 -26.20 2.98
CA ASP A 286 -9.50 -25.02 2.17
C ASP A 286 -9.16 -23.74 2.95
N ALA A 287 -7.91 -23.30 2.79
CA ALA A 287 -7.37 -22.17 3.51
C ALA A 287 -7.14 -20.96 2.59
N ARG A 288 -7.47 -19.76 3.11
CA ARG A 288 -7.21 -18.47 2.46
C ARG A 288 -6.68 -17.48 3.49
N TYR A 289 -5.98 -16.46 3.03
CA TYR A 289 -5.58 -15.36 3.91
C TYR A 289 -6.34 -14.07 3.58
N LEU A 290 -6.61 -13.30 4.65
CA LEU A 290 -7.26 -11.99 4.54
C LEU A 290 -6.32 -11.00 3.86
N ASN A 291 -6.69 -10.50 2.70
CA ASN A 291 -5.95 -9.48 1.99
C ASN A 291 -5.83 -8.21 2.85
N GLY A 292 -4.61 -7.72 3.05
CA GLY A 292 -4.31 -6.59 3.93
C GLY A 292 -4.50 -6.86 5.43
N GLY A 293 -4.77 -8.11 5.85
CA GLY A 293 -4.83 -8.53 7.24
C GLY A 293 -5.83 -7.76 8.11
N ILE A 294 -5.58 -7.73 9.44
CA ILE A 294 -6.44 -6.98 10.37
C ILE A 294 -6.43 -5.47 10.10
N ALA A 295 -5.37 -4.93 9.51
CA ALA A 295 -5.31 -3.52 9.13
C ALA A 295 -6.39 -3.17 8.09
N ALA A 296 -6.54 -3.95 7.04
CA ALA A 296 -7.59 -3.77 6.05
C ALA A 296 -8.99 -4.00 6.63
N TRP A 297 -9.15 -4.99 7.52
CA TRP A 297 -10.42 -5.22 8.22
C TRP A 297 -10.87 -4.01 9.04
N ARG A 298 -9.93 -3.39 9.78
CA ARG A 298 -10.19 -2.14 10.50
C ARG A 298 -10.57 -0.99 9.57
N ALA A 299 -9.89 -0.88 8.44
CA ALA A 299 -10.13 0.18 7.47
C ALA A 299 -11.55 0.17 6.90
N ILE A 300 -12.18 -1.01 6.77
CA ILE A 300 -13.58 -1.13 6.34
C ILE A 300 -14.60 -1.06 7.50
N GLY A 301 -14.14 -0.83 8.75
CA GLY A 301 -15.01 -0.82 9.91
C GLY A 301 -15.48 -2.21 10.35
N GLY A 302 -14.71 -3.25 10.06
CA GLY A 302 -15.01 -4.63 10.42
C GLY A 302 -15.07 -4.84 11.94
N ALA A 303 -15.92 -5.76 12.40
CA ALA A 303 -16.15 -6.00 13.81
C ALA A 303 -14.91 -6.54 14.52
N LEU A 304 -14.52 -5.89 15.61
CA LEU A 304 -13.42 -6.27 16.47
C LEU A 304 -13.97 -6.66 17.86
N ARG A 305 -13.24 -7.48 18.59
CA ARG A 305 -13.47 -7.72 20.01
C ARG A 305 -12.21 -7.43 20.82
N ALA A 306 -12.38 -7.01 22.06
CA ALA A 306 -11.27 -6.93 23.00
C ALA A 306 -10.65 -8.33 23.19
N LYS A 307 -9.36 -8.34 23.46
CA LYS A 307 -8.57 -9.55 23.69
C LYS A 307 -8.82 -10.12 25.07
#